data_89f9acb9e1d5ec14828810205050888f
#
_entry.id   89f9acb9e1d5ec14828810205050888f
#
_cell.length_a   1.000
_cell.length_b   1.000
_cell.length_c   1.000
_cell.angle_alpha   90.00
_cell.angle_beta   90.00
_cell.angle_gamma   90.00
#
_symmetry.space_group_name_H-M   'P 1'
#
loop_
_entity.id
_entity.type
_entity.pdbx_description
1 polymer ?
#
loop_
_entity_poly.entity_id
_entity_poly.type
_entity_poly.pdbx_seq_one_letter_code
_entity_poly.pdbx_strand_id
1 'polypeptide(L)'
;EMSLLLDVYTPVKECVPIRENRKLESLLVKNNSKCRVGDRIKMEQNQGKILQICHSDGNVKVDDTHPVENGIEVEGIVQVRILYIIGDDDMPFYSMDAMIPFSHVVEAPGIGKNCTYHLRTDLEQLSTTMIDSDEIEVKIVMNLNALVLKQTDTGIIREIEERELDREKLQSMPGIVGYQVQPQ
;
A
#
# COMPACT_ATOMS: atom_id res chain seq x y z
N GLU A 1 0.46 21.35 -11.38
CA GLU A 1 -0.55 21.76 -10.38
C GLU A 1 -1.88 21.91 -11.09
N MET A 2 -2.89 21.17 -10.66
CA MET A 2 -4.22 21.16 -11.28
C MET A 2 -5.19 21.85 -10.34
N SER A 3 -5.77 22.96 -10.76
CA SER A 3 -6.79 23.66 -10.00
C SER A 3 -8.18 23.31 -10.52
N LEU A 4 -9.14 23.09 -9.62
CA LEU A 4 -10.53 22.78 -9.94
C LEU A 4 -11.42 23.91 -9.46
N LEU A 5 -12.35 24.35 -10.32
CA LEU A 5 -13.36 25.30 -9.95
C LEU A 5 -14.52 24.59 -9.26
N LEU A 6 -14.67 24.79 -7.95
CA LEU A 6 -15.67 24.10 -7.12
C LEU A 6 -16.95 24.91 -6.97
N ASP A 7 -16.82 26.24 -6.92
CA ASP A 7 -17.98 27.14 -6.78
C ASP A 7 -17.74 28.47 -7.45
N VAL A 8 -18.83 29.14 -7.84
CA VAL A 8 -18.85 30.45 -8.45
C VAL A 8 -19.97 31.27 -7.85
N TYR A 9 -19.65 32.51 -7.48
CA TYR A 9 -20.64 33.48 -7.07
C TYR A 9 -20.83 34.53 -8.17
N THR A 10 -22.05 34.70 -8.60
CA THR A 10 -22.43 35.77 -9.55
C THR A 10 -23.69 36.49 -9.08
N PRO A 11 -23.70 37.83 -9.08
CA PRO A 11 -24.91 38.59 -8.81
C PRO A 11 -25.94 38.53 -9.98
N VAL A 12 -25.52 37.98 -11.12
CA VAL A 12 -26.34 37.87 -12.33
C VAL A 12 -27.12 36.54 -12.27
N LYS A 13 -28.45 36.63 -12.21
CA LYS A 13 -29.31 35.44 -12.08
C LYS A 13 -29.37 34.57 -13.36
N GLU A 14 -28.92 35.13 -14.45
CA GLU A 14 -28.94 34.53 -15.78
C GLU A 14 -27.70 33.66 -16.09
N CYS A 15 -26.68 33.76 -15.26
CA CYS A 15 -25.50 32.86 -15.35
C CYS A 15 -25.75 31.58 -14.56
N VAL A 16 -25.80 30.45 -15.25
CA VAL A 16 -26.04 29.14 -14.65
C VAL A 16 -24.74 28.28 -14.75
N PRO A 17 -24.18 27.87 -13.61
CA PRO A 17 -23.02 26.97 -13.65
C PRO A 17 -23.47 25.56 -14.04
N ILE A 18 -22.87 25.01 -15.08
CA ILE A 18 -23.02 23.61 -15.46
C ILE A 18 -22.06 22.80 -14.58
N ARG A 19 -22.63 21.93 -13.74
CA ARG A 19 -21.88 21.07 -12.84
C ARG A 19 -21.72 19.67 -13.43
N GLU A 20 -20.52 19.11 -13.31
CA GLU A 20 -20.21 17.74 -13.65
C GLU A 20 -19.68 17.03 -12.40
N ASN A 21 -20.19 15.83 -12.11
CA ASN A 21 -19.64 15.01 -11.02
C ASN A 21 -18.41 14.27 -11.52
N ARG A 22 -17.30 14.44 -10.84
CA ARG A 22 -16.06 13.70 -11.10
C ARG A 22 -15.62 12.92 -9.87
N LYS A 23 -15.14 11.71 -10.14
CA LYS A 23 -14.46 10.91 -9.12
C LYS A 23 -13.03 11.40 -9.00
N LEU A 24 -12.69 11.91 -7.84
CA LEU A 24 -11.34 12.32 -7.48
C LEU A 24 -10.73 11.31 -6.52
N GLU A 25 -9.47 10.99 -6.74
CA GLU A 25 -8.69 10.17 -5.81
C GLU A 25 -7.74 11.09 -5.03
N SER A 26 -7.80 11.00 -3.73
CA SER A 26 -6.91 11.72 -2.82
C SER A 26 -6.13 10.74 -1.96
N LEU A 27 -4.88 11.07 -1.65
CA LEU A 27 -4.08 10.30 -0.72
C LEU A 27 -4.69 10.38 0.68
N LEU A 28 -5.10 9.24 1.24
CA LEU A 28 -5.59 9.16 2.61
C LEU A 28 -4.46 8.82 3.57
N VAL A 29 -3.71 7.74 3.29
CA VAL A 29 -2.63 7.26 4.13
C VAL A 29 -1.50 6.74 3.27
N LYS A 30 -0.27 7.05 3.68
CA LYS A 30 0.95 6.36 3.25
C LYS A 30 1.66 5.90 4.50
N ASN A 31 1.74 4.59 4.71
CA ASN A 31 2.35 4.02 5.89
C ASN A 31 3.39 2.95 5.52
N ASN A 32 4.44 2.88 6.33
CA ASN A 32 5.47 1.86 6.27
C ASN A 32 5.52 1.16 7.62
N SER A 33 5.19 -0.11 7.65
CA SER A 33 5.18 -0.94 8.85
C SER A 33 6.23 -2.04 8.75
N LYS A 34 6.90 -2.33 9.88
CA LYS A 34 7.88 -3.41 9.98
C LYS A 34 7.25 -4.64 10.63
N CYS A 35 7.25 -5.73 9.91
CA CYS A 35 6.87 -7.04 10.42
C CYS A 35 8.12 -7.86 10.76
N ARG A 36 8.14 -8.46 11.95
CA ARG A 36 9.21 -9.35 12.39
C ARG A 36 8.63 -10.73 12.63
N VAL A 37 9.24 -11.71 11.97
CA VAL A 37 8.82 -13.11 12.06
C VAL A 37 10.06 -13.95 12.36
N GLY A 38 9.89 -14.99 13.16
CA GLY A 38 10.95 -15.94 13.44
C GLY A 38 10.40 -17.34 13.62
N ASP A 39 11.18 -18.33 13.25
CA ASP A 39 10.86 -19.73 13.44
C ASP A 39 12.10 -20.55 13.73
N ARG A 40 11.92 -21.73 14.32
CA ARG A 40 12.95 -22.71 14.58
C ARG A 40 12.69 -23.97 13.79
N ILE A 41 13.62 -24.33 12.95
CA ILE A 41 13.52 -25.46 12.04
C ILE A 41 14.38 -26.58 12.57
N LYS A 42 13.75 -27.71 12.87
CA LYS A 42 14.45 -28.95 13.24
C LYS A 42 14.68 -29.79 12.00
N MET A 43 15.91 -30.27 11.87
CA MET A 43 16.28 -31.21 10.81
C MET A 43 15.73 -32.60 11.10
N GLU A 44 15.32 -33.29 10.06
CA GLU A 44 14.97 -34.70 10.18
C GLU A 44 16.21 -35.56 10.43
N GLN A 45 16.07 -36.65 11.18
CA GLN A 45 17.17 -37.53 11.59
C GLN A 45 17.97 -38.11 10.41
N ASN A 46 17.43 -38.15 9.22
CA ASN A 46 18.02 -38.68 7.99
C ASN A 46 18.79 -37.65 7.17
N GLN A 47 18.75 -36.36 7.56
CA GLN A 47 19.37 -35.26 6.78
C GLN A 47 20.82 -34.95 7.20
N GLY A 48 21.38 -35.71 8.14
CA GLY A 48 22.72 -35.50 8.68
C GLY A 48 22.78 -34.31 9.66
N LYS A 49 23.98 -34.12 10.25
CA LYS A 49 24.24 -33.02 11.18
C LYS A 49 24.82 -31.83 10.45
N ILE A 50 24.25 -30.66 10.65
CA ILE A 50 24.73 -29.41 10.08
C ILE A 50 26.10 -29.08 10.72
N LEU A 51 27.08 -28.83 9.87
CA LEU A 51 28.36 -28.27 10.28
C LEU A 51 28.41 -26.75 10.13
N GLN A 52 27.84 -26.24 9.04
CA GLN A 52 27.88 -24.82 8.74
C GLN A 52 26.74 -24.44 7.81
N ILE A 53 26.12 -23.27 8.04
CA ILE A 53 25.24 -22.60 7.08
C ILE A 53 26.11 -21.76 6.13
N CYS A 54 25.96 -22.00 4.81
CA CYS A 54 26.76 -21.33 3.79
C CYS A 54 26.06 -20.10 3.25
N HIS A 55 24.73 -20.21 3.00
CA HIS A 55 23.93 -19.15 2.41
C HIS A 55 22.47 -19.33 2.79
N SER A 56 21.76 -18.21 2.86
CA SER A 56 20.30 -18.21 2.94
C SER A 56 19.73 -17.07 2.11
N ASP A 57 18.66 -17.35 1.41
CA ASP A 57 17.85 -16.36 0.71
C ASP A 57 16.38 -16.51 1.10
N GLY A 58 15.59 -15.48 0.83
CA GLY A 58 14.19 -15.47 1.18
C GLY A 58 13.36 -14.67 0.19
N ASN A 59 12.13 -15.12 -0.02
CA ASN A 59 11.14 -14.44 -0.84
C ASN A 59 9.81 -14.32 -0.08
N VAL A 60 9.25 -13.11 -0.07
CA VAL A 60 7.95 -12.83 0.57
C VAL A 60 6.85 -13.03 -0.46
N LYS A 61 5.89 -13.87 -0.13
CA LYS A 61 4.67 -14.07 -0.91
C LYS A 61 3.48 -13.69 -0.05
N VAL A 62 2.73 -12.69 -0.51
CA VAL A 62 1.45 -12.30 0.09
C VAL A 62 0.36 -13.18 -0.51
N ASP A 63 -0.42 -13.84 0.35
CA ASP A 63 -1.50 -14.72 -0.06
C ASP A 63 -2.86 -14.02 0.00
N ASP A 64 -3.08 -13.19 1.03
CA ASP A 64 -4.32 -12.43 1.19
C ASP A 64 -4.10 -11.06 1.83
N THR A 65 -4.99 -10.12 1.49
CA THR A 65 -5.03 -8.78 2.10
C THR A 65 -6.48 -8.32 2.21
N HIS A 66 -6.88 -7.87 3.39
CA HIS A 66 -8.22 -7.33 3.59
C HIS A 66 -8.23 -6.14 4.55
N PRO A 67 -9.12 -5.17 4.33
CA PRO A 67 -9.25 -4.03 5.23
C PRO A 67 -9.89 -4.48 6.55
N VAL A 68 -9.30 -4.04 7.65
CA VAL A 68 -9.80 -4.18 9.01
C VAL A 68 -10.07 -2.80 9.61
N GLU A 69 -10.54 -2.74 10.85
CA GLU A 69 -10.75 -1.46 11.51
C GLU A 69 -9.43 -0.68 11.66
N ASN A 70 -9.36 0.48 10.99
CA ASN A 70 -8.17 1.36 10.94
C ASN A 70 -6.88 0.70 10.42
N GLY A 71 -6.99 -0.34 9.58
CA GLY A 71 -5.83 -1.03 9.07
C GLY A 71 -6.09 -1.90 7.85
N ILE A 72 -5.00 -2.51 7.38
CA ILE A 72 -5.01 -3.54 6.34
C ILE A 72 -4.30 -4.75 6.93
N GLU A 73 -5.02 -5.84 7.11
CA GLU A 73 -4.45 -7.13 7.48
C GLU A 73 -3.83 -7.78 6.25
N VAL A 74 -2.60 -8.25 6.43
CA VAL A 74 -1.79 -8.85 5.38
C VAL A 74 -1.33 -10.21 5.86
N GLU A 75 -1.72 -11.24 5.14
CA GLU A 75 -1.32 -12.62 5.41
C GLU A 75 -0.48 -13.18 4.27
N GLY A 76 0.48 -14.01 4.61
CA GLY A 76 1.34 -14.61 3.61
C GLY A 76 2.38 -15.55 4.19
N ILE A 77 3.34 -15.90 3.34
CA ILE A 77 4.40 -16.85 3.64
C ILE A 77 5.74 -16.25 3.20
N VAL A 78 6.75 -16.38 4.05
CA VAL A 78 8.13 -16.17 3.64
C VAL A 78 8.75 -17.53 3.29
N GLN A 79 9.10 -17.71 2.03
CA GLN A 79 9.86 -18.86 1.58
C GLN A 79 11.33 -18.60 1.84
N VAL A 80 11.98 -19.45 2.64
CA VAL A 80 13.40 -19.33 2.97
C VAL A 80 14.13 -20.56 2.45
N ARG A 81 15.16 -20.33 1.65
CA ARG A 81 16.07 -21.39 1.19
C ARG A 81 17.39 -21.28 1.95
N ILE A 82 17.85 -22.39 2.51
CA ILE A 82 19.08 -22.46 3.29
C ILE A 82 20.01 -23.49 2.65
N LEU A 83 21.20 -23.06 2.29
CA LEU A 83 22.31 -23.92 1.86
C LEU A 83 23.25 -24.16 3.04
N TYR A 84 23.50 -25.43 3.34
CA TYR A 84 24.32 -25.81 4.46
C TYR A 84 25.25 -27.00 4.11
N ILE A 85 26.28 -27.19 4.94
CA ILE A 85 27.25 -28.31 4.84
C ILE A 85 26.97 -29.31 5.96
N ILE A 86 27.07 -30.60 5.62
CA ILE A 86 27.08 -31.71 6.57
C ILE A 86 28.42 -32.42 6.55
N GLY A 87 28.66 -33.32 7.51
CA GLY A 87 29.91 -34.09 7.61
C GLY A 87 29.95 -35.31 6.68
N ASP A 88 29.61 -35.12 5.40
CA ASP A 88 29.70 -36.15 4.36
C ASP A 88 30.76 -35.75 3.35
N ASP A 89 31.77 -36.61 3.16
CA ASP A 89 32.93 -36.32 2.29
C ASP A 89 32.54 -36.40 0.79
N ASP A 90 31.53 -37.20 0.44
CA ASP A 90 31.12 -37.38 -0.97
C ASP A 90 30.11 -36.31 -1.44
N MET A 91 29.17 -35.92 -0.59
CA MET A 91 28.17 -34.90 -0.88
C MET A 91 27.96 -33.96 0.31
N PRO A 92 28.85 -32.98 0.49
CA PRO A 92 28.79 -32.12 1.68
C PRO A 92 27.70 -31.04 1.64
N PHE A 93 27.21 -30.67 0.46
CA PHE A 93 26.24 -29.56 0.28
C PHE A 93 24.81 -30.03 0.19
N TYR A 94 23.97 -29.45 1.01
CA TYR A 94 22.55 -29.67 1.02
C TYR A 94 21.77 -28.35 1.03
N SER A 95 20.57 -28.36 0.49
CA SER A 95 19.65 -27.24 0.61
C SER A 95 18.33 -27.70 1.21
N MET A 96 17.73 -26.82 2.00
CA MET A 96 16.37 -26.99 2.51
C MET A 96 15.54 -25.76 2.22
N ASP A 97 14.25 -25.96 2.01
CA ASP A 97 13.27 -24.90 1.89
C ASP A 97 12.37 -24.90 3.14
N ALA A 98 12.16 -23.72 3.71
CA ALA A 98 11.25 -23.53 4.82
C ALA A 98 10.17 -22.51 4.42
N MET A 99 8.95 -22.73 4.91
CA MET A 99 7.81 -21.83 4.69
C MET A 99 7.38 -21.26 6.03
N ILE A 100 7.60 -19.98 6.25
CA ILE A 100 7.31 -19.30 7.51
C ILE A 100 6.08 -18.40 7.29
N PRO A 101 4.92 -18.75 7.88
CA PRO A 101 3.72 -17.93 7.76
C PRO A 101 3.85 -16.64 8.56
N PHE A 102 3.21 -15.58 8.07
CA PHE A 102 3.07 -14.33 8.80
C PHE A 102 1.68 -13.75 8.64
N SER A 103 1.24 -13.02 9.66
CA SER A 103 0.11 -12.11 9.62
C SER A 103 0.53 -10.79 10.27
N HIS A 104 0.17 -9.67 9.66
CA HIS A 104 0.51 -8.34 10.15
C HIS A 104 -0.55 -7.33 9.74
N VAL A 105 -0.85 -6.41 10.65
CA VAL A 105 -1.77 -5.29 10.37
C VAL A 105 -0.96 -4.02 10.11
N VAL A 106 -1.10 -3.48 8.91
CA VAL A 106 -0.55 -2.15 8.56
C VAL A 106 -1.59 -1.10 8.91
N GLU A 107 -1.25 -0.16 9.78
CA GLU A 107 -2.16 0.90 10.20
C GLU A 107 -2.57 1.79 9.02
N ALA A 108 -3.88 1.97 8.85
CA ALA A 108 -4.49 2.81 7.84
C ALA A 108 -5.73 3.52 8.41
N PRO A 109 -5.54 4.55 9.24
CA PRO A 109 -6.65 5.26 9.87
C PRO A 109 -7.63 5.83 8.85
N GLY A 110 -8.93 5.58 9.06
CA GLY A 110 -9.99 6.09 8.21
C GLY A 110 -10.21 5.30 6.90
N ILE A 111 -9.57 4.14 6.75
CA ILE A 111 -9.86 3.24 5.62
C ILE A 111 -11.34 2.81 5.65
N GLY A 112 -12.01 2.86 4.51
CA GLY A 112 -13.43 2.54 4.39
C GLY A 112 -13.79 2.05 2.99
N LYS A 113 -15.09 1.85 2.74
CA LYS A 113 -15.60 1.27 1.49
C LYS A 113 -15.24 2.05 0.22
N ASN A 114 -14.95 3.35 0.34
CA ASN A 114 -14.58 4.22 -0.79
C ASN A 114 -13.05 4.37 -0.92
N CYS A 115 -12.28 3.46 -0.34
CA CYS A 115 -10.84 3.47 -0.41
C CYS A 115 -10.33 2.33 -1.27
N THR A 116 -9.30 2.62 -2.06
CA THR A 116 -8.45 1.63 -2.73
C THR A 116 -7.09 1.64 -2.05
N TYR A 117 -6.41 0.50 -2.04
CA TYR A 117 -5.07 0.44 -1.47
C TYR A 117 -4.11 -0.35 -2.34
N HIS A 118 -2.85 0.04 -2.28
CA HIS A 118 -1.72 -0.68 -2.88
C HIS A 118 -0.77 -1.07 -1.77
N LEU A 119 -0.41 -2.34 -1.74
CA LEU A 119 0.54 -2.89 -0.79
C LEU A 119 1.80 -3.36 -1.51
N ARG A 120 2.96 -3.01 -0.95
CA ARG A 120 4.25 -3.51 -1.37
C ARG A 120 4.98 -4.10 -0.17
N THR A 121 5.55 -5.29 -0.34
CA THR A 121 6.34 -5.98 0.67
C THR A 121 7.77 -6.11 0.20
N ASP A 122 8.71 -5.78 1.07
CA ASP A 122 10.14 -5.89 0.80
C ASP A 122 10.81 -6.64 1.97
N LEU A 123 11.61 -7.66 1.66
CA LEU A 123 12.44 -8.33 2.65
C LEU A 123 13.62 -7.41 3.01
N GLU A 124 13.67 -6.94 4.25
CA GLU A 124 14.73 -6.04 4.72
C GLU A 124 15.93 -6.83 5.25
N GLN A 125 15.65 -7.86 6.04
CA GLN A 125 16.68 -8.67 6.67
C GLN A 125 16.24 -10.13 6.82
N LEU A 126 17.12 -11.04 6.49
CA LEU A 126 17.03 -12.46 6.77
C LEU A 126 18.29 -12.88 7.55
N SER A 127 18.09 -13.51 8.68
CA SER A 127 19.19 -14.09 9.48
C SER A 127 18.87 -15.53 9.80
N THR A 128 19.81 -16.40 9.49
CA THR A 128 19.77 -17.83 9.81
C THR A 128 20.94 -18.17 10.72
N THR A 129 20.65 -18.75 11.86
CA THR A 129 21.66 -19.07 12.87
C THR A 129 21.49 -20.52 13.30
N MET A 130 22.60 -21.28 13.27
CA MET A 130 22.61 -22.61 13.80
C MET A 130 22.55 -22.53 15.33
N ILE A 131 21.51 -23.13 15.92
CA ILE A 131 21.34 -23.25 17.37
C ILE A 131 22.07 -24.52 17.86
N ASP A 132 21.83 -25.62 17.14
CA ASP A 132 22.49 -26.89 17.36
C ASP A 132 22.76 -27.57 15.99
N SER A 133 23.40 -28.71 15.99
CA SER A 133 23.70 -29.48 14.77
C SER A 133 22.48 -29.97 14.00
N ASP A 134 21.28 -29.89 14.60
CA ASP A 134 20.00 -30.31 14.03
C ASP A 134 18.91 -29.23 14.13
N GLU A 135 19.26 -27.99 14.58
CA GLU A 135 18.29 -26.92 14.76
C GLU A 135 18.85 -25.58 14.21
N ILE A 136 18.04 -24.93 13.37
CA ILE A 136 18.31 -23.61 12.78
C ILE A 136 17.26 -22.62 13.27
N GLU A 137 17.67 -21.47 13.77
CA GLU A 137 16.80 -20.32 14.02
C GLU A 137 16.80 -19.39 12.81
N VAL A 138 15.62 -19.04 12.32
CA VAL A 138 15.41 -18.09 11.24
C VAL A 138 14.73 -16.83 11.81
N LYS A 139 15.29 -15.67 11.53
CA LYS A 139 14.75 -14.36 11.88
C LYS A 139 14.60 -13.51 10.63
N ILE A 140 13.43 -12.96 10.45
CA ILE A 140 13.04 -12.19 9.27
C ILE A 140 12.53 -10.83 9.71
N VAL A 141 12.97 -9.79 9.01
CA VAL A 141 12.40 -8.44 9.09
C VAL A 141 11.97 -8.05 7.70
N MET A 142 10.70 -7.68 7.55
CA MET A 142 10.15 -7.20 6.29
C MET A 142 9.45 -5.87 6.46
N ASN A 143 9.47 -5.05 5.41
CA ASN A 143 8.75 -3.80 5.32
C ASN A 143 7.46 -4.01 4.53
N LEU A 144 6.35 -3.53 5.07
CA LEU A 144 5.05 -3.49 4.40
C LEU A 144 4.68 -2.03 4.17
N ASN A 145 4.68 -1.62 2.91
CA ASN A 145 4.36 -0.27 2.49
C ASN A 145 2.92 -0.24 1.96
N ALA A 146 2.06 0.50 2.64
CA ALA A 146 0.67 0.69 2.22
C ALA A 146 0.46 2.12 1.71
N LEU A 147 -0.18 2.23 0.56
CA LEU A 147 -0.69 3.46 -0.02
C LEU A 147 -2.20 3.34 -0.11
N VAL A 148 -2.93 4.17 0.61
CA VAL A 148 -4.39 4.18 0.63
C VAL A 148 -4.90 5.45 -0.03
N LEU A 149 -5.74 5.28 -1.05
CA LEU A 149 -6.38 6.35 -1.80
C LEU A 149 -7.87 6.36 -1.49
N LYS A 150 -8.41 7.53 -1.21
CA LYS A 150 -9.84 7.73 -0.99
C LYS A 150 -10.49 8.30 -2.24
N GLN A 151 -11.54 7.66 -2.70
CA GLN A 151 -12.36 8.17 -3.79
C GLN A 151 -13.47 9.07 -3.24
N THR A 152 -13.61 10.24 -3.84
CA THR A 152 -14.64 11.22 -3.48
C THR A 152 -15.33 11.70 -4.75
N ASP A 153 -16.66 11.67 -4.76
CA ASP A 153 -17.44 12.28 -5.83
C ASP A 153 -17.54 13.79 -5.56
N THR A 154 -16.94 14.57 -6.44
CA THR A 154 -16.92 16.04 -6.32
C THR A 154 -17.59 16.67 -7.53
N GLY A 155 -18.57 17.55 -7.26
CA GLY A 155 -19.17 18.40 -8.28
C GLY A 155 -18.21 19.53 -8.66
N ILE A 156 -17.69 19.51 -9.86
CA ILE A 156 -16.90 20.60 -10.43
C ILE A 156 -17.75 21.43 -11.39
N ILE A 157 -17.42 22.70 -11.53
CA ILE A 157 -18.03 23.57 -12.54
C ILE A 157 -17.24 23.37 -13.83
N ARG A 158 -17.95 22.86 -14.86
CA ARG A 158 -17.38 22.66 -16.19
C ARG A 158 -17.46 23.90 -17.04
N GLU A 159 -18.60 24.59 -16.99
CA GLU A 159 -18.92 25.69 -17.87
C GLU A 159 -19.93 26.60 -17.19
N ILE A 160 -19.96 27.87 -17.56
CA ILE A 160 -20.98 28.84 -17.16
C ILE A 160 -21.74 29.22 -18.42
N GLU A 161 -23.00 28.84 -18.49
CA GLU A 161 -23.86 29.23 -19.57
C GLU A 161 -24.49 30.60 -19.24
N GLU A 162 -24.41 31.53 -20.20
CA GLU A 162 -25.26 32.73 -20.23
C GLU A 162 -26.56 32.37 -20.89
N ARG A 163 -27.67 32.47 -20.15
CA ARG A 163 -28.99 32.48 -20.78
C ARG A 163 -29.17 33.81 -21.48
N GLU A 164 -29.65 33.78 -22.74
CA GLU A 164 -29.95 34.97 -23.55
C GLU A 164 -30.61 36.07 -22.73
N LEU A 165 -29.87 37.13 -22.50
CA LEU A 165 -30.36 38.38 -21.94
C LEU A 165 -30.68 39.34 -23.06
N ASP A 166 -31.80 40.05 -22.93
CA ASP A 166 -32.02 41.26 -23.73
C ASP A 166 -30.78 42.16 -23.64
N ARG A 167 -30.17 42.47 -24.78
CA ARG A 167 -28.92 43.27 -24.88
C ARG A 167 -29.00 44.62 -24.12
N GLU A 168 -30.18 45.15 -23.86
CA GLU A 168 -30.38 46.37 -23.09
C GLU A 168 -30.12 46.21 -21.58
N LYS A 169 -30.30 45.01 -21.01
CA LYS A 169 -30.00 44.73 -19.59
C LYS A 169 -28.53 44.51 -19.31
N LEU A 170 -27.73 44.03 -20.29
CA LEU A 170 -26.30 43.75 -20.14
C LEU A 170 -25.48 45.03 -19.92
N GLN A 171 -25.92 46.17 -20.42
CA GLN A 171 -25.15 47.45 -20.27
C GLN A 171 -25.27 48.10 -18.89
N SER A 172 -26.19 47.60 -18.02
CA SER A 172 -26.44 48.16 -16.69
C SER A 172 -25.96 47.28 -15.52
N MET A 173 -25.31 46.16 -15.80
CA MET A 173 -24.90 45.21 -14.75
C MET A 173 -23.47 45.40 -14.32
N PRO A 174 -23.16 45.40 -13.00
CA PRO A 174 -21.80 45.33 -12.50
C PRO A 174 -21.19 43.98 -12.88
N GLY A 175 -19.94 44.01 -13.38
CA GLY A 175 -19.22 42.83 -13.86
C GLY A 175 -19.11 41.71 -12.81
N ILE A 176 -18.78 40.53 -13.27
CA ILE A 176 -18.56 39.33 -12.44
C ILE A 176 -17.50 39.64 -11.39
N VAL A 177 -17.86 39.61 -10.13
CA VAL A 177 -16.96 39.88 -9.01
C VAL A 177 -16.68 38.57 -8.25
N GLY A 178 -15.60 37.92 -8.60
CA GLY A 178 -14.93 36.91 -7.76
C GLY A 178 -15.03 35.45 -8.21
N TYR A 179 -13.87 34.90 -8.51
CA TYR A 179 -13.64 33.45 -8.59
C TYR A 179 -12.86 33.05 -7.34
N GLN A 180 -13.32 32.01 -6.64
CA GLN A 180 -12.48 31.34 -5.65
C GLN A 180 -11.93 30.04 -6.28
N VAL A 181 -10.63 30.05 -6.54
CA VAL A 181 -9.84 28.87 -6.91
C VAL A 181 -9.17 28.38 -5.64
N GLN A 182 -9.51 27.19 -5.18
CA GLN A 182 -8.76 26.54 -4.10
C GLN A 182 -7.66 25.69 -4.71
N PRO A 183 -6.38 25.94 -4.39
CA PRO A 183 -5.29 25.06 -4.77
C PRO A 183 -5.40 23.75 -3.97
N GLN A 184 -5.19 22.63 -4.65
CA GLN A 184 -5.00 21.30 -4.03
C GLN A 184 -3.52 21.02 -3.77
#